data_0f79b1025b9fd66d6d6405fa92a1fac2
#
_entry.id   0f79b1025b9fd66d6d6405fa92a1fac2
#
_cell.length_a   1.000
_cell.length_b   1.000
_cell.length_c   1.000
_cell.angle_alpha   90.00
_cell.angle_beta   90.00
_cell.angle_gamma   90.00
#
_symmetry.space_group_name_H-M   'P 1'
#
loop_
_entity.id
_entity.type
_entity.pdbx_description
1 polymer ?
#
loop_
_entity_poly.entity_id
_entity_poly.type
_entity_poly.pdbx_seq_one_letter_code
_entity_poly.pdbx_strand_id
1 'polypeptide(L)'
;MTITFRNYRGPEDLDLQNAFWVQATRDLPWCWKPTLSPALYAQGAKFDPRSRCFAFAGDRLVGYMSFTGEGEFVSLGYPWVLPGYEGELQEQLYDAVYDFAASPEYGGKRFAQRFREQWTDQISFFERHGFRAESTGSIYALDLLPAADPQIWVSGEVEVQDKFCWDDFCQVSLGHVTWEQLAVWKQYFETVDFDFAVKARHGASAAGTIGVAIRPDTRFAEMIVVAIAQKATDALVSCLSAAVRHARSRRAKFLGTKPISLDGSVDVLTHMGFKRVSEEFLFSKTI
;
A
#
# COMPACT_ATOMS: atom_id res chain seq x y z
N MET A 1 24.21 2.09 -24.84
CA MET A 1 24.57 2.56 -23.49
C MET A 1 24.64 1.34 -22.59
N THR A 2 25.73 1.13 -21.86
CA THR A 2 25.89 -0.09 -21.04
C THR A 2 25.08 0.05 -19.77
N ILE A 3 24.25 -0.95 -19.47
CA ILE A 3 23.53 -1.07 -18.21
C ILE A 3 24.37 -1.86 -17.20
N THR A 4 24.46 -1.37 -15.98
CA THR A 4 25.14 -2.07 -14.89
C THR A 4 24.13 -2.36 -13.76
N PHE A 5 24.24 -3.54 -13.17
CA PHE A 5 23.37 -3.98 -12.08
C PHE A 5 24.14 -3.99 -10.77
N ARG A 6 23.49 -3.64 -9.69
CA ARG A 6 24.00 -3.86 -8.33
C ARG A 6 22.89 -4.16 -7.33
N ASN A 7 23.25 -4.83 -6.27
CA ASN A 7 22.37 -5.04 -5.14
C ASN A 7 22.44 -3.90 -4.11
N TYR A 8 21.60 -3.99 -3.10
CA TYR A 8 21.56 -3.06 -1.97
C TYR A 8 22.91 -2.95 -1.26
N ARG A 9 23.28 -1.73 -0.84
CA ARG A 9 24.56 -1.44 -0.18
C ARG A 9 24.44 -0.75 1.18
N GLY A 10 23.32 -0.04 1.41
CA GLY A 10 23.17 0.72 2.65
C GLY A 10 21.84 1.51 2.70
N PRO A 11 21.58 2.20 3.81
CA PRO A 11 20.32 2.95 4.03
C PRO A 11 20.00 3.98 2.93
N GLU A 12 21.04 4.60 2.35
CA GLU A 12 20.90 5.56 1.25
C GLU A 12 20.24 4.96 0.00
N ASP A 13 20.37 3.66 -0.21
CA ASP A 13 19.72 2.97 -1.32
C ASP A 13 18.19 2.91 -1.16
N LEU A 14 17.68 3.05 0.03
CA LEU A 14 16.24 3.05 0.27
C LEU A 14 15.62 4.40 -0.07
N ASP A 15 16.34 5.49 0.18
CA ASP A 15 15.93 6.82 -0.29
C ASP A 15 15.96 6.87 -1.82
N LEU A 16 17.02 6.30 -2.42
CA LEU A 16 17.13 6.16 -3.87
C LEU A 16 15.99 5.32 -4.45
N GLN A 17 15.66 4.18 -3.83
CA GLN A 17 14.52 3.34 -4.19
C GLN A 17 13.20 4.11 -4.13
N ASN A 18 12.94 4.82 -3.03
CA ASN A 18 11.71 5.57 -2.85
C ASN A 18 11.56 6.69 -3.88
N ALA A 19 12.62 7.45 -4.13
CA ALA A 19 12.63 8.50 -5.14
C ALA A 19 12.38 7.93 -6.55
N PHE A 20 13.03 6.82 -6.88
CA PHE A 20 12.83 6.14 -8.15
C PHE A 20 11.39 5.60 -8.30
N TRP A 21 10.86 4.95 -7.26
CA TRP A 21 9.49 4.42 -7.28
C TRP A 21 8.46 5.54 -7.50
N VAL A 22 8.60 6.67 -6.80
CA VAL A 22 7.73 7.85 -7.00
C VAL A 22 7.78 8.31 -8.46
N GLN A 23 8.98 8.38 -9.05
CA GLN A 23 9.15 8.77 -10.44
C GLN A 23 8.53 7.77 -11.42
N ALA A 24 8.82 6.48 -11.26
CA ALA A 24 8.37 5.41 -12.15
C ALA A 24 6.86 5.15 -12.11
N THR A 25 6.22 5.50 -10.98
CA THR A 25 4.79 5.27 -10.76
C THR A 25 3.95 6.53 -10.75
N ARG A 26 4.53 7.66 -11.17
CA ARG A 26 3.88 8.99 -11.13
C ARG A 26 2.52 9.01 -11.83
N ASP A 27 2.45 8.38 -13.00
CA ASP A 27 1.30 8.44 -13.90
C ASP A 27 0.34 7.25 -13.70
N LEU A 28 0.65 6.35 -12.75
CA LEU A 28 -0.24 5.25 -12.43
C LEU A 28 -1.48 5.75 -11.68
N PRO A 29 -2.69 5.43 -12.16
CA PRO A 29 -3.92 5.79 -11.47
C PRO A 29 -4.03 5.04 -10.14
N TRP A 30 -4.62 5.72 -9.15
CA TRP A 30 -4.94 5.14 -7.83
C TRP A 30 -3.74 4.53 -7.10
N CYS A 31 -2.54 5.09 -7.34
CA CYS A 31 -1.30 4.68 -6.70
C CYS A 31 -1.02 5.57 -5.48
N TRP A 32 -0.82 4.96 -4.35
CA TRP A 32 -0.47 5.63 -3.09
C TRP A 32 1.05 5.67 -2.88
N LYS A 33 1.53 6.42 -1.90
CA LYS A 33 2.97 6.51 -1.62
C LYS A 33 3.54 5.19 -1.10
N PRO A 34 4.84 4.91 -1.31
CA PRO A 34 5.49 3.77 -0.68
C PRO A 34 5.51 3.93 0.84
N THR A 35 5.36 2.82 1.55
CA THR A 35 5.27 2.77 3.01
C THR A 35 6.53 2.25 3.68
N LEU A 36 7.57 1.95 2.92
CA LEU A 36 8.78 1.39 3.48
C LEU A 36 9.51 2.40 4.37
N SER A 37 9.67 2.04 5.64
CA SER A 37 10.69 2.63 6.47
C SER A 37 12.02 1.93 6.18
N PRO A 38 13.04 2.64 5.69
CA PRO A 38 14.34 2.06 5.39
C PRO A 38 14.94 1.28 6.57
N ALA A 39 14.88 1.84 7.76
CA ALA A 39 15.47 1.26 8.95
C ALA A 39 14.80 -0.06 9.38
N LEU A 40 13.47 -0.12 9.35
CA LEU A 40 12.73 -1.32 9.75
C LEU A 40 12.88 -2.45 8.74
N TYR A 41 12.95 -2.10 7.45
CA TYR A 41 13.08 -3.12 6.41
C TYR A 41 14.43 -3.85 6.48
N ALA A 42 15.53 -3.12 6.69
CA ALA A 42 16.87 -3.69 6.79
C ALA A 42 17.09 -4.50 8.09
N GLN A 43 16.19 -4.38 9.07
CA GLN A 43 16.22 -5.14 10.32
C GLN A 43 15.41 -6.45 10.25
N GLY A 44 14.69 -6.70 9.17
CA GLY A 44 13.92 -7.94 8.98
C GLY A 44 14.85 -9.16 9.01
N ALA A 45 14.46 -10.20 9.76
CA ALA A 45 15.29 -11.41 9.96
C ALA A 45 15.65 -12.15 8.66
N LYS A 46 14.91 -11.90 7.58
CA LYS A 46 15.14 -12.46 6.23
C LYS A 46 15.62 -11.42 5.22
N PHE A 47 16.04 -10.25 5.67
CA PHE A 47 16.61 -9.28 4.75
C PHE A 47 17.92 -9.81 4.14
N ASP A 48 17.98 -9.84 2.82
CA ASP A 48 19.20 -10.11 2.06
C ASP A 48 19.41 -8.96 1.06
N PRO A 49 20.62 -8.40 0.97
CA PRO A 49 20.94 -7.35 0.00
C PRO A 49 20.57 -7.70 -1.45
N ARG A 50 20.62 -8.99 -1.83
CA ARG A 50 20.24 -9.49 -3.15
C ARG A 50 18.73 -9.46 -3.41
N SER A 51 17.90 -9.24 -2.37
CA SER A 51 16.48 -9.03 -2.53
C SER A 51 16.15 -7.71 -3.23
N ARG A 52 17.15 -6.88 -3.54
CA ARG A 52 17.03 -5.62 -4.25
C ARG A 52 18.02 -5.52 -5.37
N CYS A 53 17.54 -5.30 -6.58
CA CYS A 53 18.34 -5.10 -7.77
C CYS A 53 18.10 -3.70 -8.34
N PHE A 54 19.18 -2.95 -8.52
CA PHE A 54 19.20 -1.62 -9.10
C PHE A 54 19.92 -1.67 -10.44
N ALA A 55 19.34 -1.07 -11.48
CA ALA A 55 19.92 -0.98 -12.82
C ALA A 55 20.30 0.46 -13.16
N PHE A 56 21.53 0.69 -13.55
CA PHE A 56 22.07 2.00 -13.86
C PHE A 56 22.52 2.12 -15.31
N ALA A 57 22.21 3.27 -15.92
CA ALA A 57 22.78 3.71 -17.19
C ALA A 57 23.81 4.82 -16.88
N GLY A 58 25.10 4.48 -16.82
CA GLY A 58 26.10 5.31 -16.17
C GLY A 58 25.78 5.49 -14.69
N ASP A 59 25.68 6.76 -14.22
CA ASP A 59 25.35 7.07 -12.81
C ASP A 59 23.84 7.22 -12.57
N ARG A 60 23.02 7.14 -13.62
CA ARG A 60 21.57 7.32 -13.50
C ARG A 60 20.88 6.00 -13.20
N LEU A 61 20.10 5.94 -12.12
CA LEU A 61 19.19 4.82 -11.86
C LEU A 61 18.07 4.83 -12.91
N VAL A 62 17.92 3.74 -13.64
CA VAL A 62 16.94 3.56 -14.74
C VAL A 62 16.01 2.39 -14.52
N GLY A 63 16.30 1.50 -13.58
CA GLY A 63 15.47 0.36 -13.27
C GLY A 63 15.68 -0.14 -11.85
N TYR A 64 14.63 -0.72 -11.28
CA TYR A 64 14.65 -1.25 -9.93
C TYR A 64 13.63 -2.37 -9.75
N MET A 65 14.01 -3.42 -9.05
CA MET A 65 13.10 -4.44 -8.57
C MET A 65 13.51 -4.93 -7.18
N SER A 66 12.54 -5.35 -6.38
CA SER A 66 12.78 -5.93 -5.06
C SER A 66 11.73 -6.98 -4.72
N PHE A 67 12.03 -7.75 -3.67
CA PHE A 67 11.04 -8.55 -2.97
C PHE A 67 11.22 -8.45 -1.46
N THR A 68 10.17 -8.85 -0.73
CA THR A 68 10.21 -9.12 0.70
C THR A 68 9.73 -10.55 0.93
N GLY A 69 10.29 -11.24 1.91
CA GLY A 69 9.91 -12.63 2.15
C GLY A 69 9.74 -12.96 3.62
N GLU A 70 8.82 -13.86 3.89
CA GLU A 70 8.59 -14.46 5.19
C GLU A 70 8.34 -15.97 5.01
N GLY A 71 9.21 -16.81 5.60
CA GLY A 71 9.16 -18.25 5.38
C GLY A 71 9.33 -18.60 3.89
N GLU A 72 8.38 -19.35 3.35
CA GLU A 72 8.31 -19.72 1.93
C GLU A 72 7.53 -18.70 1.08
N PHE A 73 6.91 -17.68 1.71
CA PHE A 73 6.15 -16.65 1.01
C PHE A 73 7.04 -15.49 0.60
N VAL A 74 6.86 -15.02 -0.64
CA VAL A 74 7.58 -13.89 -1.23
C VAL A 74 6.59 -12.88 -1.79
N SER A 75 6.60 -11.67 -1.25
CA SER A 75 5.96 -10.51 -1.85
C SER A 75 6.90 -9.93 -2.90
N LEU A 76 6.64 -10.26 -4.17
CA LEU A 76 7.51 -9.93 -5.30
C LEU A 76 7.14 -8.56 -5.86
N GLY A 77 8.12 -7.65 -5.99
CA GLY A 77 7.92 -6.37 -6.64
C GLY A 77 7.74 -6.49 -8.16
N TYR A 78 7.32 -5.40 -8.80
CA TYR A 78 7.35 -5.26 -10.26
C TYR A 78 8.71 -4.69 -10.68
N PRO A 79 9.27 -5.11 -11.84
CA PRO A 79 10.52 -4.54 -12.38
C PRO A 79 10.23 -3.15 -12.97
N TRP A 80 10.27 -2.14 -12.12
CA TRP A 80 10.06 -0.75 -12.51
C TRP A 80 11.24 -0.24 -13.32
N VAL A 81 10.96 0.37 -14.48
CA VAL A 81 11.97 1.02 -15.32
C VAL A 81 11.48 2.41 -15.73
N LEU A 82 12.41 3.30 -16.06
CA LEU A 82 12.06 4.59 -16.63
C LEU A 82 11.62 4.43 -18.10
N PRO A 83 10.80 5.37 -18.63
CA PRO A 83 10.40 5.37 -20.03
C PRO A 83 11.60 5.24 -20.99
N GLY A 84 11.48 4.33 -21.97
CA GLY A 84 12.51 3.99 -22.93
C GLY A 84 13.46 2.86 -22.51
N TYR A 85 13.22 2.24 -21.35
CA TYR A 85 13.98 1.08 -20.87
C TYR A 85 13.09 -0.16 -20.66
N GLU A 86 11.86 -0.13 -21.18
CA GLU A 86 10.91 -1.24 -21.10
C GLU A 86 11.41 -2.46 -21.89
N GLY A 87 10.85 -3.62 -21.62
CA GLY A 87 11.16 -4.87 -22.29
C GLY A 87 12.40 -5.55 -21.72
N GLU A 88 13.53 -5.56 -22.44
CA GLU A 88 14.71 -6.36 -22.07
C GLU A 88 15.22 -6.07 -20.66
N LEU A 89 15.28 -4.79 -20.25
CA LEU A 89 15.74 -4.44 -18.89
C LEU A 89 14.78 -4.91 -17.82
N GLN A 90 13.47 -4.92 -18.09
CA GLN A 90 12.48 -5.45 -17.16
C GLN A 90 12.65 -6.95 -16.97
N GLU A 91 12.87 -7.71 -18.03
CA GLU A 91 13.12 -9.14 -17.97
C GLU A 91 14.41 -9.44 -17.19
N GLN A 92 15.50 -8.71 -17.44
CA GLN A 92 16.77 -8.88 -16.73
C GLN A 92 16.63 -8.59 -15.23
N LEU A 93 15.86 -7.56 -14.84
CA LEU A 93 15.58 -7.25 -13.45
C LEU A 93 14.72 -8.34 -12.79
N TYR A 94 13.70 -8.81 -13.52
CA TYR A 94 12.82 -9.85 -13.04
C TYR A 94 13.60 -11.15 -12.80
N ASP A 95 14.36 -11.62 -13.80
CA ASP A 95 15.15 -12.83 -13.70
C ASP A 95 16.13 -12.76 -12.53
N ALA A 96 16.90 -11.67 -12.41
CA ALA A 96 17.88 -11.50 -11.33
C ALA A 96 17.25 -11.59 -9.94
N VAL A 97 16.05 -11.03 -9.75
CA VAL A 97 15.37 -10.98 -8.45
C VAL A 97 14.57 -12.25 -8.19
N TYR A 98 13.84 -12.75 -9.20
CA TYR A 98 13.01 -13.94 -9.09
C TYR A 98 13.85 -15.20 -8.90
N ASP A 99 14.93 -15.37 -9.69
CA ASP A 99 15.80 -16.55 -9.60
C ASP A 99 16.46 -16.65 -8.23
N PHE A 100 16.89 -15.52 -7.67
CA PHE A 100 17.40 -15.52 -6.31
C PHE A 100 16.31 -15.87 -5.28
N ALA A 101 15.13 -15.25 -5.39
CA ALA A 101 14.02 -15.53 -4.46
C ALA A 101 13.53 -16.98 -4.52
N ALA A 102 13.56 -17.61 -5.72
CA ALA A 102 13.18 -19.00 -5.97
C ALA A 102 14.31 -20.01 -5.69
N SER A 103 15.55 -19.54 -5.48
CA SER A 103 16.70 -20.41 -5.29
C SER A 103 16.56 -21.23 -3.99
N PRO A 104 17.21 -22.41 -3.91
CA PRO A 104 17.28 -23.21 -2.68
C PRO A 104 17.92 -22.44 -1.51
N GLU A 105 18.78 -21.48 -1.81
CA GLU A 105 19.45 -20.63 -0.82
C GLU A 105 18.47 -19.72 -0.09
N TYR A 106 17.54 -19.07 -0.81
CA TYR A 106 16.52 -18.22 -0.22
C TYR A 106 15.28 -19.02 0.22
N GLY A 107 14.81 -19.96 -0.60
CA GLY A 107 13.75 -20.93 -0.31
C GLY A 107 12.33 -20.39 -0.51
N GLY A 108 12.13 -19.39 -1.37
CA GLY A 108 10.80 -18.91 -1.73
C GLY A 108 10.05 -19.95 -2.57
N LYS A 109 8.78 -20.23 -2.24
CA LYS A 109 7.93 -21.17 -2.99
C LYS A 109 6.60 -20.57 -3.41
N ARG A 110 6.12 -19.56 -2.70
CA ARG A 110 4.85 -18.88 -2.97
C ARG A 110 5.12 -17.41 -3.22
N PHE A 111 4.82 -16.97 -4.43
CA PHE A 111 5.08 -15.61 -4.90
C PHE A 111 3.77 -14.88 -5.10
N ALA A 112 3.70 -13.62 -4.68
CA ALA A 112 2.51 -12.80 -4.89
C ALA A 112 2.85 -11.32 -5.10
N GLN A 113 1.97 -10.63 -5.85
CA GLN A 113 1.96 -9.18 -6.02
C GLN A 113 0.53 -8.69 -6.23
N ARG A 114 0.27 -7.44 -5.86
CA ARG A 114 -1.04 -6.82 -6.02
C ARG A 114 -0.99 -5.72 -7.06
N PHE A 115 -2.00 -5.73 -7.97
CA PHE A 115 -2.15 -4.73 -9.00
C PHE A 115 -3.59 -4.23 -9.07
N ARG A 116 -3.74 -2.97 -9.45
CA ARG A 116 -5.03 -2.35 -9.75
C ARG A 116 -5.44 -2.67 -11.19
N GLU A 117 -6.75 -2.79 -11.46
CA GLU A 117 -7.26 -3.16 -12.79
C GLU A 117 -6.75 -2.26 -13.93
N GLN A 118 -6.39 -1.01 -13.64
CA GLN A 118 -5.86 -0.08 -14.64
C GLN A 118 -4.37 -0.25 -14.94
N TRP A 119 -3.64 -1.08 -14.17
CA TRP A 119 -2.21 -1.28 -14.34
C TRP A 119 -1.95 -2.42 -15.31
N THR A 120 -2.43 -2.23 -16.55
CA THR A 120 -2.49 -3.28 -17.59
C THR A 120 -1.13 -3.85 -17.98
N ASP A 121 -0.10 -3.01 -18.03
CA ASP A 121 1.25 -3.45 -18.39
C ASP A 121 1.85 -4.36 -17.29
N GLN A 122 1.63 -4.00 -16.01
CA GLN A 122 2.07 -4.78 -14.86
C GLN A 122 1.33 -6.11 -14.79
N ILE A 123 0.03 -6.09 -15.03
CA ILE A 123 -0.83 -7.27 -15.09
C ILE A 123 -0.33 -8.21 -16.20
N SER A 124 -0.21 -7.71 -17.43
CA SER A 124 0.23 -8.48 -18.58
C SER A 124 1.63 -9.07 -18.40
N PHE A 125 2.52 -8.33 -17.71
CA PHE A 125 3.87 -8.82 -17.38
C PHE A 125 3.79 -10.06 -16.49
N PHE A 126 3.03 -9.99 -15.37
CA PHE A 126 2.92 -11.10 -14.43
C PHE A 126 2.17 -12.31 -15.02
N GLU A 127 1.16 -12.08 -15.86
CA GLU A 127 0.46 -13.16 -16.59
C GLU A 127 1.42 -13.94 -17.50
N ARG A 128 2.28 -13.23 -18.26
CA ARG A 128 3.32 -13.89 -19.10
C ARG A 128 4.30 -14.73 -18.28
N HIS A 129 4.54 -14.35 -17.01
CA HIS A 129 5.39 -15.12 -16.10
C HIS A 129 4.65 -16.22 -15.32
N GLY A 130 3.39 -16.52 -15.73
CA GLY A 130 2.60 -17.62 -15.20
C GLY A 130 1.93 -17.35 -13.85
N PHE A 131 1.81 -16.10 -13.43
CA PHE A 131 1.00 -15.74 -12.27
C PHE A 131 -0.48 -15.76 -12.65
N ARG A 132 -1.32 -16.09 -11.67
CA ARG A 132 -2.78 -16.10 -11.80
C ARG A 132 -3.39 -15.04 -10.90
N ALA A 133 -4.39 -14.34 -11.42
CA ALA A 133 -5.10 -13.29 -10.72
C ALA A 133 -6.29 -13.82 -9.92
N GLU A 134 -6.47 -13.27 -8.71
CA GLU A 134 -7.68 -13.39 -7.90
C GLU A 134 -8.11 -11.99 -7.46
N SER A 135 -9.41 -11.67 -7.55
CA SER A 135 -9.93 -10.39 -7.04
C SER A 135 -9.79 -10.34 -5.52
N THR A 136 -9.33 -9.20 -5.00
CA THR A 136 -9.24 -8.95 -3.55
C THR A 136 -10.28 -7.96 -3.06
N GLY A 137 -10.96 -7.26 -3.96
CA GLY A 137 -12.04 -6.33 -3.68
C GLY A 137 -11.96 -5.02 -4.45
N SER A 138 -13.02 -4.24 -4.35
CA SER A 138 -13.15 -2.96 -5.02
C SER A 138 -12.56 -1.82 -4.18
N ILE A 139 -12.02 -0.82 -4.88
CA ILE A 139 -11.48 0.42 -4.32
C ILE A 139 -12.45 1.54 -4.61
N TYR A 140 -12.77 2.29 -3.57
CA TYR A 140 -13.63 3.47 -3.64
C TYR A 140 -12.82 4.73 -3.40
N ALA A 141 -13.13 5.80 -4.12
CA ALA A 141 -12.49 7.09 -3.91
C ALA A 141 -13.50 8.23 -3.96
N LEU A 142 -13.22 9.26 -3.18
CA LEU A 142 -13.93 10.54 -3.16
C LEU A 142 -13.02 11.61 -3.76
N ASP A 143 -13.53 12.36 -4.75
CA ASP A 143 -12.89 13.58 -5.22
C ASP A 143 -13.06 14.69 -4.18
N LEU A 144 -11.96 15.26 -3.74
CA LEU A 144 -11.93 16.30 -2.70
C LEU A 144 -11.92 17.73 -3.25
N LEU A 145 -11.82 17.88 -4.59
CA LEU A 145 -11.70 19.21 -5.22
C LEU A 145 -13.01 20.01 -5.32
N PRO A 146 -14.21 19.38 -5.48
CA PRO A 146 -15.45 20.15 -5.45
C PRO A 146 -15.68 20.80 -4.08
N ALA A 147 -16.01 22.08 -4.08
CA ALA A 147 -16.18 22.89 -2.87
C ALA A 147 -17.42 22.54 -2.02
N ALA A 148 -18.29 21.66 -2.48
CA ALA A 148 -19.43 21.23 -1.69
C ALA A 148 -18.95 20.33 -0.55
N ASP A 149 -19.04 20.85 0.67
CA ASP A 149 -18.96 19.97 1.84
C ASP A 149 -20.10 18.96 1.73
N PRO A 150 -19.80 17.64 1.65
CA PRO A 150 -20.85 16.69 1.87
C PRO A 150 -21.47 17.03 3.22
N GLN A 151 -22.80 17.00 3.33
CA GLN A 151 -23.47 17.21 4.63
C GLN A 151 -22.97 16.11 5.58
N ILE A 152 -22.02 16.49 6.40
CA ILE A 152 -21.25 15.56 7.23
C ILE A 152 -21.95 15.49 8.59
N TRP A 153 -22.64 14.39 8.81
CA TRP A 153 -23.22 14.08 10.11
C TRP A 153 -22.09 13.58 11.03
N VAL A 154 -21.67 14.41 11.97
CA VAL A 154 -20.74 13.98 13.03
C VAL A 154 -21.60 13.64 14.25
N SER A 155 -21.73 12.35 14.53
CA SER A 155 -22.23 11.88 15.82
C SER A 155 -21.05 11.31 16.62
N GLY A 156 -20.79 11.90 17.78
CA GLY A 156 -19.74 11.42 18.70
C GLY A 156 -18.44 12.24 18.69
N GLU A 157 -17.56 11.90 19.63
CA GLU A 157 -16.24 12.52 19.75
C GLU A 157 -15.28 11.93 18.71
N VAL A 158 -14.74 12.79 17.84
CA VAL A 158 -13.74 12.42 16.83
C VAL A 158 -12.48 13.25 17.04
N GLU A 159 -11.36 12.56 17.12
CA GLU A 159 -10.04 13.14 17.27
C GLU A 159 -9.23 12.87 16.00
N VAL A 160 -8.49 13.88 15.52
CA VAL A 160 -7.48 13.72 14.48
C VAL A 160 -6.11 13.74 15.12
N GLN A 161 -5.29 12.77 14.79
CA GLN A 161 -3.97 12.53 15.37
C GLN A 161 -2.90 12.60 14.28
N ASP A 162 -1.73 13.14 14.60
CA ASP A 162 -0.59 13.19 13.65
C ASP A 162 0.07 11.81 13.46
N LYS A 163 -0.22 10.84 14.33
CA LYS A 163 0.32 9.49 14.26
C LYS A 163 -0.77 8.46 14.46
N PHE A 164 -0.65 7.37 13.74
CA PHE A 164 -1.50 6.20 13.95
C PHE A 164 -1.19 5.55 15.31
N CYS A 165 -2.25 5.24 16.08
CA CYS A 165 -2.13 4.61 17.38
C CYS A 165 -2.46 3.12 17.27
N TRP A 166 -1.46 2.28 17.51
CA TRP A 166 -1.60 0.82 17.49
C TRP A 166 -2.59 0.31 18.55
N ASP A 167 -2.54 0.89 19.75
CA ASP A 167 -3.42 0.44 20.86
C ASP A 167 -4.90 0.71 20.56
N ASP A 168 -5.21 1.83 19.92
CA ASP A 168 -6.56 2.14 19.46
C ASP A 168 -7.04 1.13 18.40
N PHE A 169 -6.16 0.78 17.46
CA PHE A 169 -6.45 -0.25 16.47
C PHE A 169 -6.72 -1.61 17.12
N CYS A 170 -5.88 -2.04 18.06
CA CYS A 170 -6.08 -3.28 18.81
C CYS A 170 -7.42 -3.26 19.55
N GLN A 171 -7.73 -2.17 20.24
CA GLN A 171 -8.99 -2.05 20.98
C GLN A 171 -10.22 -2.20 20.09
N VAL A 172 -10.20 -1.60 18.89
CA VAL A 172 -11.29 -1.68 17.92
C VAL A 172 -11.37 -3.06 17.27
N SER A 173 -10.22 -3.70 17.03
CA SER A 173 -10.11 -4.97 16.29
C SER A 173 -10.31 -6.20 17.18
N LEU A 174 -10.19 -6.07 18.51
CA LEU A 174 -10.42 -7.17 19.45
C LEU A 174 -11.82 -7.73 19.29
N GLY A 175 -11.91 -9.05 19.07
CA GLY A 175 -13.17 -9.76 18.78
C GLY A 175 -13.42 -10.04 17.30
N HIS A 176 -12.61 -9.48 16.37
CA HIS A 176 -12.69 -9.73 14.93
C HIS A 176 -11.46 -10.44 14.38
N VAL A 177 -10.33 -10.35 15.07
CA VAL A 177 -9.03 -10.87 14.63
C VAL A 177 -8.32 -11.61 15.76
N THR A 178 -7.44 -12.56 15.41
CA THR A 178 -6.61 -13.27 16.38
C THR A 178 -5.36 -12.46 16.76
N TRP A 179 -4.71 -12.86 17.87
CA TRP A 179 -3.45 -12.23 18.29
C TRP A 179 -2.32 -12.43 17.29
N GLU A 180 -2.30 -13.58 16.59
CA GLU A 180 -1.33 -13.87 15.52
C GLU A 180 -1.51 -12.92 14.33
N GLN A 181 -2.75 -12.67 13.92
CA GLN A 181 -3.06 -11.69 12.87
C GLN A 181 -2.68 -10.27 13.30
N LEU A 182 -2.94 -9.89 14.54
CA LEU A 182 -2.51 -8.59 15.07
C LEU A 182 -1.00 -8.44 15.06
N ALA A 183 -0.24 -9.49 15.40
CA ALA A 183 1.23 -9.44 15.37
C ALA A 183 1.78 -9.18 13.95
N VAL A 184 1.21 -9.85 12.93
CA VAL A 184 1.57 -9.63 11.52
C VAL A 184 1.22 -8.19 11.09
N TRP A 185 0.05 -7.70 11.44
CA TRP A 185 -0.37 -6.33 11.10
C TRP A 185 0.46 -5.27 11.81
N LYS A 186 0.90 -5.52 13.04
CA LYS A 186 1.79 -4.61 13.76
C LYS A 186 3.07 -4.36 12.99
N GLN A 187 3.74 -5.44 12.56
CA GLN A 187 4.95 -5.33 11.75
C GLN A 187 4.70 -4.52 10.46
N TYR A 188 3.59 -4.80 9.77
CA TYR A 188 3.22 -4.03 8.58
C TYR A 188 2.98 -2.56 8.90
N PHE A 189 2.19 -2.23 9.93
CA PHE A 189 1.87 -0.83 10.25
C PHE A 189 3.07 -0.04 10.78
N GLU A 190 4.05 -0.70 11.40
CA GLU A 190 5.31 -0.07 11.78
C GLU A 190 6.15 0.35 10.57
N THR A 191 5.89 -0.24 9.37
CA THR A 191 6.53 0.18 8.12
C THR A 191 5.78 1.30 7.39
N VAL A 192 4.54 1.61 7.78
CA VAL A 192 3.70 2.62 7.14
C VAL A 192 4.01 4.00 7.73
N ASP A 193 4.37 4.93 6.84
CA ASP A 193 4.51 6.34 7.17
C ASP A 193 3.15 7.04 7.02
N PHE A 194 2.33 7.00 8.08
CA PHE A 194 1.03 7.65 8.12
C PHE A 194 1.19 9.18 8.20
N ASP A 195 0.44 9.90 7.35
CA ASP A 195 0.38 11.37 7.39
C ASP A 195 -0.55 11.87 8.49
N PHE A 196 -1.57 11.10 8.83
CA PHE A 196 -2.45 11.33 9.97
C PHE A 196 -3.31 10.10 10.27
N ALA A 197 -3.95 10.11 11.43
CA ALA A 197 -4.99 9.14 11.79
C ALA A 197 -6.22 9.85 12.33
N VAL A 198 -7.35 9.15 12.27
CA VAL A 198 -8.62 9.60 12.84
C VAL A 198 -9.11 8.53 13.81
N LYS A 199 -9.63 8.95 14.94
CA LYS A 199 -10.20 8.08 15.97
C LYS A 199 -11.58 8.57 16.37
N ALA A 200 -12.57 7.68 16.35
CA ALA A 200 -13.88 7.91 16.97
C ALA A 200 -13.94 7.20 18.33
N ARG A 201 -14.58 7.85 19.30
CA ARG A 201 -14.80 7.30 20.65
C ARG A 201 -16.28 7.04 20.90
N HIS A 202 -16.52 6.04 21.74
CA HIS A 202 -17.80 5.87 22.42
C HIS A 202 -17.50 5.79 23.93
N GLY A 203 -17.73 6.90 24.63
CA GLY A 203 -17.25 7.05 26.01
C GLY A 203 -15.72 6.98 26.09
N ALA A 204 -15.19 6.14 26.97
CA ALA A 204 -13.74 5.97 27.14
C ALA A 204 -13.07 5.06 26.08
N SER A 205 -13.86 4.33 25.30
CA SER A 205 -13.33 3.32 24.36
C SER A 205 -13.24 3.83 22.95
N ALA A 206 -12.22 3.36 22.19
CA ALA A 206 -12.15 3.56 20.75
C ALA A 206 -13.28 2.76 20.07
N ALA A 207 -14.04 3.43 19.21
CA ALA A 207 -15.12 2.83 18.42
C ALA A 207 -14.75 2.70 16.93
N GLY A 208 -13.76 3.46 16.46
CA GLY A 208 -13.24 3.38 15.12
C GLY A 208 -11.91 4.10 14.98
N THR A 209 -11.08 3.64 14.03
CA THR A 209 -9.84 4.31 13.66
C THR A 209 -9.59 4.18 12.15
N ILE A 210 -9.07 5.25 11.55
CA ILE A 210 -8.63 5.31 10.15
C ILE A 210 -7.22 5.88 10.12
N GLY A 211 -6.28 5.14 9.51
CA GLY A 211 -4.93 5.63 9.23
C GLY A 211 -4.77 6.00 7.76
N VAL A 212 -4.25 7.18 7.46
CA VAL A 212 -4.16 7.73 6.11
C VAL A 212 -2.71 8.04 5.74
N ALA A 213 -2.32 7.64 4.53
CA ALA A 213 -1.06 8.03 3.90
C ALA A 213 -1.34 8.83 2.62
N ILE A 214 -0.57 9.92 2.38
CA ILE A 214 -0.76 10.82 1.24
C ILE A 214 0.45 10.75 0.32
N ARG A 215 0.23 10.42 -0.94
CA ARG A 215 1.26 10.47 -1.97
C ARG A 215 1.62 11.94 -2.29
N PRO A 216 2.89 12.34 -2.17
CA PRO A 216 3.26 13.75 -2.23
C PRO A 216 3.14 14.36 -3.65
N ASP A 217 3.39 13.56 -4.69
CA ASP A 217 3.38 14.00 -6.09
C ASP A 217 1.96 14.10 -6.69
N THR A 218 1.13 13.09 -6.52
CA THR A 218 -0.24 13.04 -7.04
C THR A 218 -1.26 13.62 -6.09
N ARG A 219 -0.92 13.79 -4.82
CA ARG A 219 -1.82 14.21 -3.73
C ARG A 219 -2.99 13.23 -3.52
N PHE A 220 -2.79 11.96 -3.88
CA PHE A 220 -3.72 10.89 -3.56
C PHE A 220 -3.55 10.47 -2.11
N ALA A 221 -4.62 10.55 -1.31
CA ALA A 221 -4.68 10.05 0.06
C ALA A 221 -5.33 8.66 0.07
N GLU A 222 -4.69 7.69 0.69
CA GLU A 222 -5.24 6.35 0.85
C GLU A 222 -5.47 6.04 2.32
N MET A 223 -6.66 5.55 2.63
CA MET A 223 -6.97 4.98 3.95
C MET A 223 -6.34 3.59 4.03
N ILE A 224 -5.12 3.53 4.55
CA ILE A 224 -4.34 2.29 4.70
C ILE A 224 -5.00 1.35 5.72
N VAL A 225 -5.60 1.93 6.75
CA VAL A 225 -6.31 1.24 7.81
C VAL A 225 -7.70 1.82 7.94
N VAL A 226 -8.68 0.95 8.02
CA VAL A 226 -10.05 1.26 8.46
C VAL A 226 -10.47 0.14 9.41
N ALA A 227 -10.57 0.45 10.70
CA ALA A 227 -11.05 -0.48 11.71
C ALA A 227 -12.21 0.15 12.48
N ILE A 228 -13.34 -0.56 12.54
CA ILE A 228 -14.57 -0.08 13.16
C ILE A 228 -15.09 -1.18 14.08
N ALA A 229 -15.44 -0.83 15.31
CA ALA A 229 -16.03 -1.76 16.27
C ALA A 229 -17.36 -2.33 15.73
N GLN A 230 -17.68 -3.54 16.13
CA GLN A 230 -18.87 -4.24 15.64
C GLN A 230 -20.14 -3.39 15.86
N LYS A 231 -20.96 -3.24 14.83
CA LYS A 231 -22.21 -2.46 14.84
C LYS A 231 -22.05 -0.95 15.07
N ALA A 232 -20.82 -0.41 14.99
CA ALA A 232 -20.57 1.02 15.19
C ALA A 232 -20.56 1.80 13.86
N THR A 233 -21.65 1.70 13.06
CA THR A 233 -21.79 2.41 11.77
C THR A 233 -21.60 3.92 11.92
N ASP A 234 -22.08 4.51 13.02
CA ASP A 234 -21.92 5.94 13.30
C ASP A 234 -20.45 6.33 13.50
N ALA A 235 -19.64 5.43 14.07
CA ALA A 235 -18.21 5.64 14.19
C ALA A 235 -17.51 5.62 12.81
N LEU A 236 -17.94 4.77 11.87
CA LEU A 236 -17.45 4.77 10.50
C LEU A 236 -17.75 6.09 9.82
N VAL A 237 -19.01 6.56 9.86
CA VAL A 237 -19.42 7.85 9.26
C VAL A 237 -18.61 8.99 9.87
N SER A 238 -18.46 9.02 11.18
CA SER A 238 -17.71 10.06 11.91
C SER A 238 -16.23 10.07 11.54
N CYS A 239 -15.58 8.90 11.52
CA CYS A 239 -14.18 8.76 11.11
C CYS A 239 -13.97 9.17 9.65
N LEU A 240 -14.81 8.71 8.72
CA LEU A 240 -14.72 9.08 7.31
C LEU A 240 -14.91 10.58 7.12
N SER A 241 -15.87 11.19 7.81
CA SER A 241 -16.12 12.63 7.77
C SER A 241 -14.92 13.44 8.22
N ALA A 242 -14.28 13.03 9.30
CA ALA A 242 -13.08 13.70 9.80
C ALA A 242 -11.88 13.45 8.87
N ALA A 243 -11.73 12.24 8.33
CA ALA A 243 -10.69 11.93 7.35
C ALA A 243 -10.83 12.79 6.08
N VAL A 244 -12.04 12.96 5.55
CA VAL A 244 -12.33 13.82 4.39
C VAL A 244 -11.92 15.27 4.68
N ARG A 245 -12.37 15.85 5.81
CA ARG A 245 -12.03 17.23 6.18
C ARG A 245 -10.52 17.41 6.32
N HIS A 246 -9.86 16.48 7.01
CA HIS A 246 -8.41 16.59 7.27
C HIS A 246 -7.59 16.36 5.99
N ALA A 247 -7.96 15.40 5.14
CA ALA A 247 -7.31 15.20 3.84
C ALA A 247 -7.42 16.45 2.95
N ARG A 248 -8.59 17.15 2.95
CA ARG A 248 -8.75 18.45 2.27
C ARG A 248 -7.82 19.52 2.84
N SER A 249 -7.73 19.64 4.16
CA SER A 249 -6.83 20.63 4.80
C SER A 249 -5.36 20.36 4.45
N ARG A 250 -5.00 19.09 4.23
CA ARG A 250 -3.69 18.67 3.74
C ARG A 250 -3.54 18.78 2.21
N ARG A 251 -4.53 19.36 1.49
CA ARG A 251 -4.56 19.55 0.04
C ARG A 251 -4.49 18.25 -0.76
N ALA A 252 -5.02 17.15 -0.23
CA ALA A 252 -5.24 15.95 -1.01
C ALA A 252 -6.28 16.20 -2.10
N LYS A 253 -6.11 15.57 -3.26
CA LYS A 253 -7.06 15.64 -4.39
C LYS A 253 -8.14 14.56 -4.28
N PHE A 254 -7.75 13.40 -3.82
CA PHE A 254 -8.63 12.25 -3.64
C PHE A 254 -8.39 11.63 -2.26
N LEU A 255 -9.45 11.02 -1.70
CA LEU A 255 -9.37 10.10 -0.59
C LEU A 255 -9.89 8.75 -1.04
N GLY A 256 -9.03 7.73 -1.05
CA GLY A 256 -9.37 6.37 -1.50
C GLY A 256 -9.30 5.34 -0.38
N THR A 257 -10.00 4.23 -0.56
CA THR A 257 -9.95 3.08 0.34
C THR A 257 -8.87 2.09 -0.07
N LYS A 258 -8.47 1.21 0.82
CA LYS A 258 -7.96 -0.12 0.48
C LYS A 258 -9.09 -0.94 -0.18
N PRO A 259 -8.77 -2.07 -0.84
CA PRO A 259 -9.79 -2.97 -1.36
C PRO A 259 -10.78 -3.37 -0.26
N ILE A 260 -12.06 -3.25 -0.56
CA ILE A 260 -13.14 -3.58 0.37
C ILE A 260 -13.95 -4.73 -0.20
N SER A 261 -14.12 -5.77 0.61
CA SER A 261 -14.99 -6.92 0.33
C SER A 261 -16.22 -6.98 1.25
N LEU A 262 -16.43 -5.94 2.10
CA LEU A 262 -17.45 -5.97 3.16
C LEU A 262 -18.73 -5.22 2.75
N ASP A 263 -19.86 -5.91 2.77
CA ASP A 263 -21.17 -5.43 2.31
C ASP A 263 -21.67 -4.15 3.01
N GLY A 264 -21.53 -4.01 4.31
CA GLY A 264 -22.08 -2.84 5.04
C GLY A 264 -21.31 -1.52 4.87
N SER A 265 -20.04 -1.57 4.51
CA SER A 265 -19.20 -0.36 4.36
C SER A 265 -19.40 0.33 3.01
N VAL A 266 -19.78 -0.41 1.98
CA VAL A 266 -20.00 0.11 0.62
C VAL A 266 -21.17 1.09 0.59
N ASP A 267 -22.26 0.79 1.29
CA ASP A 267 -23.43 1.67 1.36
C ASP A 267 -23.08 3.01 2.01
N VAL A 268 -22.33 2.99 3.11
CA VAL A 268 -21.86 4.20 3.78
C VAL A 268 -20.96 5.03 2.86
N LEU A 269 -19.97 4.40 2.23
CA LEU A 269 -19.08 5.08 1.29
C LEU A 269 -19.84 5.71 0.13
N THR A 270 -20.77 4.97 -0.48
CA THR A 270 -21.57 5.44 -1.60
C THR A 270 -22.45 6.61 -1.19
N HIS A 271 -23.10 6.53 0.00
CA HIS A 271 -23.91 7.62 0.55
C HIS A 271 -23.07 8.88 0.81
N MET A 272 -21.82 8.74 1.21
CA MET A 272 -20.87 9.84 1.38
C MET A 272 -20.26 10.36 0.07
N GLY A 273 -20.67 9.82 -1.09
CA GLY A 273 -20.23 10.25 -2.41
C GLY A 273 -18.94 9.57 -2.92
N PHE A 274 -18.43 8.56 -2.24
CA PHE A 274 -17.36 7.74 -2.79
C PHE A 274 -17.89 6.93 -3.98
N LYS A 275 -17.04 6.79 -5.00
CA LYS A 275 -17.35 6.00 -6.21
C LYS A 275 -16.35 4.85 -6.32
N ARG A 276 -16.81 3.69 -6.82
CA ARG A 276 -15.89 2.61 -7.22
C ARG A 276 -15.01 3.13 -8.35
N VAL A 277 -13.72 3.05 -8.16
CA VAL A 277 -12.72 3.59 -9.10
C VAL A 277 -11.77 2.54 -9.62
N SER A 278 -11.62 1.41 -8.93
CA SER A 278 -10.71 0.34 -9.31
C SER A 278 -11.11 -0.97 -8.63
N GLU A 279 -10.58 -2.07 -9.16
CA GLU A 279 -10.49 -3.35 -8.49
C GLU A 279 -9.03 -3.72 -8.28
N GLU A 280 -8.73 -4.35 -7.15
CA GLU A 280 -7.38 -4.88 -6.89
C GLU A 280 -7.38 -6.39 -7.10
N PHE A 281 -6.35 -6.87 -7.77
CA PHE A 281 -6.09 -8.28 -7.99
C PHE A 281 -4.82 -8.70 -7.25
N LEU A 282 -4.87 -9.84 -6.58
CA LEU A 282 -3.70 -10.55 -6.10
C LEU A 282 -3.23 -11.52 -7.19
N PHE A 283 -2.07 -11.27 -7.73
CA PHE A 283 -1.38 -12.19 -8.63
C PHE A 283 -0.52 -13.14 -7.82
N SER A 284 -0.71 -14.43 -8.00
CA SER A 284 0.04 -15.45 -7.23
C SER A 284 0.58 -16.56 -8.13
N LYS A 285 1.72 -17.14 -7.71
CA LYS A 285 2.38 -18.29 -8.33
C LYS A 285 3.03 -19.14 -7.25
N THR A 286 2.89 -20.46 -7.37
CA THR A 286 3.58 -21.45 -6.53
C THR A 286 4.50 -22.28 -7.41
N ILE A 287 5.72 -22.60 -6.95
CA ILE A 287 6.71 -23.44 -7.61
C ILE A 287 6.98 -24.72 -6.82
#